data_6798a4390ccf9eb07d44177d01fab4a6
#
_entry.id   6798a4390ccf9eb07d44177d01fab4a6
#
_cell.length_a   1.000
_cell.length_b   1.000
_cell.length_c   1.000
_cell.angle_alpha   90.00
_cell.angle_beta   90.00
_cell.angle_gamma   90.00
#
_symmetry.space_group_name_H-M   'P 1'
#
loop_
_entity.id
_entity.type
_entity.pdbx_description
1 polymer ?
#
loop_
_entity_poly.entity_id
_entity_poly.type
_entity_poly.pdbx_seq_one_letter_code
_entity_poly.pdbx_strand_id
1 'polypeptide(L)'
;MDRGAPQASASTVPVPPEMMGELRSSMDELLELDWKEAQQELYPTSLLFDAPWLDWAVRYPLVWLDLPSIWQRRTRRDVTDLPLEINTKDYPDYYLQNFHHQTDGYLSDRSAELYDLQVEILFNGTADAMRRRLIRPLLDQLGARRADPIRVLDIATGTGRTLRQLRGALPKAQLVGLDLSASYLRQANRWLSEIPGELPQLVQGNGEDLPFANGVMQAVTCVFLFHELPGDARQKVLDEAWRVLEPGGVLVLADSIQLDDSPTFGAVMENFRRVFHEPYYRDYIADNIPERLQRSGFEVIEANSYFMTRVWTARKSG
;
A
#
# COMPACT_ATOMS: atom_id res chain seq x y z
N MET A 1 23.93 19.98 -31.78
CA MET A 1 22.85 18.95 -31.63
C MET A 1 23.55 17.64 -31.36
N ASP A 2 23.85 17.44 -30.10
CA ASP A 2 24.56 16.24 -29.65
C ASP A 2 23.50 15.20 -29.25
N ARG A 3 23.31 14.20 -30.08
CA ARG A 3 22.45 13.05 -29.75
C ARG A 3 23.28 12.13 -28.87
N GLY A 4 23.18 12.33 -27.55
CA GLY A 4 23.81 11.45 -26.59
C GLY A 4 23.50 9.99 -26.88
N ALA A 5 24.57 9.18 -26.93
CA ALA A 5 24.50 7.74 -27.08
C ALA A 5 23.55 7.11 -26.03
N PRO A 6 22.83 6.03 -26.36
CA PRO A 6 21.97 5.35 -25.40
C PRO A 6 22.81 4.85 -24.23
N GLN A 7 22.61 5.42 -23.05
CA GLN A 7 23.20 4.86 -21.82
C GLN A 7 22.73 3.41 -21.70
N ALA A 8 23.71 2.51 -21.57
CA ALA A 8 23.46 1.08 -21.33
C ALA A 8 22.42 0.90 -20.20
N SER A 9 21.54 -0.07 -20.37
CA SER A 9 20.59 -0.48 -19.35
C SER A 9 21.33 -0.59 -18.01
N ALA A 10 20.93 0.19 -17.00
CA ALA A 10 21.58 0.16 -15.71
C ALA A 10 21.54 -1.31 -15.21
N SER A 11 22.74 -1.93 -15.14
CA SER A 11 22.87 -3.31 -14.66
C SER A 11 22.31 -3.38 -13.23
N THR A 12 21.54 -4.43 -12.94
CA THR A 12 21.08 -4.70 -11.57
C THR A 12 22.28 -4.90 -10.65
N VAL A 13 22.15 -4.47 -9.40
CA VAL A 13 23.16 -4.75 -8.38
C VAL A 13 23.12 -6.25 -8.09
N PRO A 14 24.27 -6.95 -8.10
CA PRO A 14 24.29 -8.36 -7.73
C PRO A 14 23.73 -8.56 -6.33
N VAL A 15 22.79 -9.49 -6.19
CA VAL A 15 22.24 -9.89 -4.89
C VAL A 15 23.09 -11.02 -4.34
N PRO A 16 23.77 -10.83 -3.19
CA PRO A 16 24.59 -11.86 -2.59
C PRO A 16 23.77 -13.09 -2.24
N PRO A 17 24.31 -14.33 -2.37
CA PRO A 17 23.58 -15.56 -2.00
C PRO A 17 23.11 -15.58 -0.55
N GLU A 18 23.87 -14.99 0.37
CA GLU A 18 23.53 -14.88 1.79
C GLU A 18 22.25 -14.05 2.00
N MET A 19 22.10 -12.95 1.25
CA MET A 19 20.90 -12.11 1.27
C MET A 19 19.64 -12.88 0.84
N MET A 20 19.75 -13.82 -0.10
CA MET A 20 18.62 -14.68 -0.50
C MET A 20 18.18 -15.57 0.65
N GLY A 21 19.13 -16.06 1.46
CA GLY A 21 18.83 -16.81 2.67
C GLY A 21 18.08 -15.97 3.72
N GLU A 22 18.54 -14.75 3.96
CA GLU A 22 17.92 -13.80 4.89
C GLU A 22 16.51 -13.39 4.42
N LEU A 23 16.34 -13.11 3.12
CA LEU A 23 15.02 -12.81 2.55
C LEU A 23 14.03 -13.96 2.78
N ARG A 24 14.47 -15.20 2.57
CA ARG A 24 13.65 -16.39 2.79
C ARG A 24 13.29 -16.56 4.25
N SER A 25 14.26 -16.43 5.16
CA SER A 25 14.03 -16.51 6.61
C SER A 25 13.02 -15.45 7.06
N SER A 26 13.20 -14.20 6.62
CA SER A 26 12.30 -13.10 6.97
C SER A 26 10.88 -13.29 6.40
N MET A 27 10.75 -13.90 5.22
CA MET A 27 9.46 -14.28 4.65
C MET A 27 8.79 -15.40 5.49
N ASP A 28 9.55 -16.43 5.86
CA ASP A 28 9.04 -17.54 6.68
C ASP A 28 8.60 -17.02 8.06
N GLU A 29 9.35 -16.11 8.68
CA GLU A 29 9.00 -15.44 9.95
C GLU A 29 7.70 -14.63 9.84
N LEU A 30 7.52 -13.88 8.73
CA LEU A 30 6.28 -13.15 8.45
C LEU A 30 5.08 -14.10 8.41
N LEU A 31 5.18 -15.21 7.65
CA LEU A 31 4.09 -16.17 7.49
C LEU A 31 3.78 -16.90 8.78
N GLU A 32 4.80 -17.25 9.57
CA GLU A 32 4.62 -17.88 10.88
C GLU A 32 3.92 -16.93 11.87
N LEU A 33 4.31 -15.65 11.87
CA LEU A 33 3.66 -14.64 12.69
C LEU A 33 2.20 -14.43 12.29
N ASP A 34 1.93 -14.36 10.98
CA ASP A 34 0.59 -14.22 10.43
C ASP A 34 -0.32 -15.39 10.85
N TRP A 35 0.20 -16.61 10.78
CA TRP A 35 -0.50 -17.81 11.25
C TRP A 35 -0.77 -17.76 12.76
N LYS A 36 0.23 -17.40 13.57
CA LYS A 36 0.08 -17.28 15.05
C LYS A 36 -0.98 -16.26 15.44
N GLU A 37 -1.02 -15.12 14.78
CA GLU A 37 -2.01 -14.07 15.05
C GLU A 37 -3.43 -14.51 14.68
N ALA A 38 -3.60 -15.23 13.57
CA ALA A 38 -4.89 -15.83 13.22
C ALA A 38 -5.33 -16.89 14.25
N GLN A 39 -4.39 -17.71 14.76
CA GLN A 39 -4.68 -18.67 15.85
C GLN A 39 -5.05 -17.97 17.18
N GLN A 40 -4.54 -16.76 17.41
CA GLN A 40 -4.92 -15.92 18.55
C GLN A 40 -6.22 -15.15 18.33
N GLU A 41 -6.93 -15.44 17.25
CA GLU A 41 -8.21 -14.82 16.88
C GLU A 41 -8.16 -13.28 16.74
N LEU A 42 -6.99 -12.73 16.35
CA LEU A 42 -6.90 -11.31 16.01
C LEU A 42 -7.73 -11.01 14.76
N TYR A 43 -7.79 -11.97 13.89
CA TYR A 43 -8.62 -12.01 12.68
C TYR A 43 -8.96 -13.46 12.34
N PRO A 44 -10.05 -13.70 11.58
CA PRO A 44 -10.42 -15.06 11.20
C PRO A 44 -9.33 -15.75 10.36
N THR A 45 -9.07 -17.04 10.63
CA THR A 45 -8.11 -17.85 9.85
C THR A 45 -8.47 -17.93 8.37
N SER A 46 -9.74 -17.74 8.01
CA SER A 46 -10.18 -17.67 6.61
C SER A 46 -9.51 -16.54 5.83
N LEU A 47 -9.10 -15.44 6.49
CA LEU A 47 -8.39 -14.33 5.83
C LEU A 47 -7.01 -14.72 5.30
N LEU A 48 -6.39 -15.78 5.84
CA LEU A 48 -5.11 -16.28 5.33
C LEU A 48 -5.23 -16.84 3.90
N PHE A 49 -6.44 -17.23 3.52
CA PHE A 49 -6.74 -17.89 2.25
C PHE A 49 -7.77 -17.09 1.43
N ASP A 50 -8.05 -15.85 1.84
CA ASP A 50 -9.09 -15.01 1.26
C ASP A 50 -8.58 -14.27 0.00
N ALA A 51 -8.14 -15.05 -0.98
CA ALA A 51 -7.78 -14.55 -2.30
C ALA A 51 -8.81 -15.05 -3.34
N PRO A 52 -9.09 -14.27 -4.39
CA PRO A 52 -10.02 -14.66 -5.45
C PRO A 52 -9.38 -15.69 -6.40
N TRP A 53 -9.06 -16.88 -5.92
CA TRP A 53 -8.27 -17.89 -6.60
C TRP A 53 -8.80 -18.25 -8.00
N LEU A 54 -10.12 -18.35 -8.14
CA LEU A 54 -10.74 -18.68 -9.44
C LEU A 54 -10.60 -17.52 -10.42
N ASP A 55 -10.82 -16.29 -9.96
CA ASP A 55 -10.64 -15.08 -10.75
C ASP A 55 -9.17 -14.92 -11.17
N TRP A 56 -8.25 -15.12 -10.23
CA TRP A 56 -6.81 -15.08 -10.52
C TRP A 56 -6.36 -16.17 -11.47
N ALA A 57 -6.89 -17.39 -11.36
CA ALA A 57 -6.58 -18.48 -12.31
C ALA A 57 -6.97 -18.10 -13.75
N VAL A 58 -8.10 -17.42 -13.93
CA VAL A 58 -8.55 -16.92 -15.24
C VAL A 58 -7.69 -15.75 -15.72
N ARG A 59 -7.27 -14.86 -14.81
CA ARG A 59 -6.51 -13.65 -15.14
C ARG A 59 -5.01 -13.88 -15.25
N TYR A 60 -4.48 -14.97 -14.69
CA TYR A 60 -3.04 -15.27 -14.72
C TYR A 60 -2.43 -15.20 -16.13
N PRO A 61 -3.05 -15.78 -17.18
CA PRO A 61 -2.54 -15.60 -18.54
C PRO A 61 -2.51 -14.16 -19.03
N LEU A 62 -3.45 -13.30 -18.56
CA LEU A 62 -3.53 -11.89 -18.96
C LEU A 62 -2.34 -11.08 -18.42
N VAL A 63 -1.84 -11.40 -17.23
CA VAL A 63 -0.63 -10.79 -16.67
C VAL A 63 0.55 -11.03 -17.60
N TRP A 64 0.72 -12.26 -18.10
CA TRP A 64 1.80 -12.60 -19.03
C TRP A 64 1.62 -11.97 -20.41
N LEU A 65 0.38 -11.81 -20.87
CA LEU A 65 0.09 -11.13 -22.13
C LEU A 65 0.35 -9.61 -22.07
N ASP A 66 0.35 -9.00 -20.88
CA ASP A 66 0.68 -7.59 -20.68
C ASP A 66 2.20 -7.32 -20.63
N LEU A 67 3.01 -8.33 -20.32
CA LEU A 67 4.47 -8.19 -20.18
C LEU A 67 5.17 -7.57 -21.42
N PRO A 68 4.84 -7.92 -22.68
CA PRO A 68 5.46 -7.28 -23.83
C PRO A 68 5.26 -5.76 -23.85
N SER A 69 4.07 -5.28 -23.48
CA SER A 69 3.75 -3.85 -23.39
C SER A 69 4.54 -3.18 -22.28
N ILE A 70 4.65 -3.83 -21.13
CA ILE A 70 5.47 -3.37 -19.98
C ILE A 70 6.94 -3.28 -20.39
N TRP A 71 7.50 -4.29 -21.05
CA TRP A 71 8.89 -4.26 -21.51
C TRP A 71 9.12 -3.21 -22.59
N GLN A 72 8.16 -2.98 -23.48
CA GLN A 72 8.24 -1.94 -24.50
C GLN A 72 8.28 -0.55 -23.86
N ARG A 73 7.40 -0.24 -22.90
CA ARG A 73 7.42 1.02 -22.13
C ARG A 73 8.74 1.20 -21.39
N ARG A 74 9.18 0.16 -20.68
CA ARG A 74 10.47 0.17 -19.99
C ARG A 74 11.64 0.48 -20.94
N THR A 75 11.68 -0.16 -22.11
CA THR A 75 12.75 0.03 -23.10
C THR A 75 12.71 1.43 -23.71
N ARG A 76 11.52 1.96 -23.98
CA ARG A 76 11.32 3.30 -24.52
C ARG A 76 11.43 4.40 -23.48
N ARG A 77 11.43 4.04 -22.19
CA ARG A 77 11.31 4.97 -21.05
C ARG A 77 10.04 5.83 -21.18
N ASP A 78 8.99 5.26 -21.72
CA ASP A 78 7.69 5.88 -21.78
C ASP A 78 6.97 5.58 -20.46
N VAL A 79 6.68 6.63 -19.70
CA VAL A 79 6.08 6.55 -18.37
C VAL A 79 4.78 7.34 -18.26
N THR A 80 4.28 7.83 -19.41
CA THR A 80 3.07 8.66 -19.50
C THR A 80 2.10 8.14 -20.57
N ASP A 81 2.18 6.83 -20.88
CA ASP A 81 1.25 6.15 -21.78
C ASP A 81 -0.06 5.85 -21.04
N LEU A 82 -0.92 6.87 -20.98
CA LEU A 82 -2.17 6.86 -20.22
C LEU A 82 -3.39 6.88 -21.15
N PRO A 83 -4.56 6.42 -20.67
CA PRO A 83 -5.79 6.45 -21.44
C PRO A 83 -6.16 7.87 -21.88
N LEU A 84 -6.46 8.06 -23.16
CA LEU A 84 -6.79 9.37 -23.76
C LEU A 84 -8.08 10.00 -23.20
N GLU A 85 -8.95 9.20 -22.61
CA GLU A 85 -10.28 9.61 -22.15
C GLU A 85 -10.26 10.20 -20.73
N ILE A 86 -9.10 10.18 -20.04
CA ILE A 86 -9.00 10.64 -18.65
C ILE A 86 -8.91 12.16 -18.60
N ASN A 87 -9.75 12.76 -17.76
CA ASN A 87 -9.63 14.16 -17.42
C ASN A 87 -8.44 14.37 -16.47
N THR A 88 -7.29 14.72 -17.01
CA THR A 88 -6.05 14.88 -16.25
C THR A 88 -6.12 15.97 -15.18
N LYS A 89 -7.08 16.90 -15.27
CA LYS A 89 -7.25 17.99 -14.29
C LYS A 89 -7.75 17.52 -12.93
N ASP A 90 -8.28 16.31 -12.86
CA ASP A 90 -8.83 15.74 -11.63
C ASP A 90 -7.77 15.04 -10.78
N TYR A 91 -6.52 14.98 -11.29
CA TYR A 91 -5.42 14.24 -10.66
C TYR A 91 -4.18 15.13 -10.47
N PRO A 92 -3.40 14.92 -9.41
CA PRO A 92 -2.09 15.58 -9.28
C PRO A 92 -1.13 15.09 -10.38
N ASP A 93 -0.23 15.97 -10.82
CA ASP A 93 0.71 15.65 -11.90
C ASP A 93 1.58 14.41 -11.61
N TYR A 94 1.97 14.23 -10.36
CA TYR A 94 2.78 13.09 -9.95
C TYR A 94 2.06 11.75 -10.09
N TYR A 95 0.73 11.73 -10.10
CA TYR A 95 -0.07 10.51 -10.25
C TYR A 95 -0.24 10.08 -11.70
N LEU A 96 -0.10 11.03 -12.65
CA LEU A 96 -0.33 10.83 -14.07
C LEU A 96 0.85 10.14 -14.77
N GLN A 97 1.15 8.91 -14.35
CA GLN A 97 2.25 8.12 -14.91
C GLN A 97 2.02 6.61 -14.75
N ASN A 98 2.81 5.84 -15.50
CA ASN A 98 2.74 4.37 -15.47
C ASN A 98 3.62 3.82 -14.34
N PHE A 99 3.17 3.92 -13.10
CA PHE A 99 3.83 3.24 -11.98
C PHE A 99 4.05 1.76 -12.32
N HIS A 100 5.15 1.17 -11.89
CA HIS A 100 5.57 -0.20 -12.21
C HIS A 100 5.63 -0.52 -13.71
N HIS A 101 5.63 0.47 -14.59
CA HIS A 101 5.43 0.34 -16.05
C HIS A 101 4.10 -0.35 -16.43
N GLN A 102 3.15 -0.44 -15.52
CA GLN A 102 1.86 -1.08 -15.80
C GLN A 102 1.05 -0.29 -16.83
N THR A 103 0.24 -1.01 -17.59
CA THR A 103 -0.64 -0.40 -18.60
C THR A 103 -1.66 0.50 -17.91
N ASP A 104 -1.82 1.71 -18.44
CA ASP A 104 -2.76 2.75 -17.96
C ASP A 104 -2.48 3.30 -16.54
N GLY A 105 -1.33 3.00 -15.92
CA GLY A 105 -1.08 3.39 -14.52
C GLY A 105 -2.19 2.89 -13.59
N TYR A 106 -2.67 3.73 -12.67
CA TYR A 106 -3.79 3.42 -11.78
C TYR A 106 -5.16 3.90 -12.29
N LEU A 107 -5.30 4.15 -13.61
CA LEU A 107 -6.40 4.93 -14.16
C LEU A 107 -7.44 4.11 -14.95
N SER A 108 -7.28 2.78 -15.09
CA SER A 108 -8.22 1.96 -15.84
C SER A 108 -8.77 0.79 -15.01
N ASP A 109 -9.96 0.31 -15.40
CA ASP A 109 -10.56 -0.88 -14.78
C ASP A 109 -9.70 -2.12 -15.02
N ARG A 110 -9.05 -2.22 -16.19
CA ARG A 110 -8.13 -3.32 -16.51
C ARG A 110 -6.92 -3.32 -15.56
N SER A 111 -6.34 -2.15 -15.28
CA SER A 111 -5.25 -2.04 -14.31
C SER A 111 -5.71 -2.52 -12.94
N ALA A 112 -6.85 -2.02 -12.44
CA ALA A 112 -7.40 -2.41 -11.15
C ALA A 112 -7.69 -3.92 -11.04
N GLU A 113 -8.14 -4.54 -12.13
CA GLU A 113 -8.44 -5.98 -12.18
C GLU A 113 -7.21 -6.89 -12.09
N LEU A 114 -6.06 -6.44 -12.59
CA LEU A 114 -4.83 -7.22 -12.58
C LEU A 114 -3.92 -6.92 -11.38
N TYR A 115 -4.12 -5.78 -10.74
CA TYR A 115 -3.21 -5.22 -9.73
C TYR A 115 -2.91 -6.19 -8.59
N ASP A 116 -3.94 -6.71 -7.92
CA ASP A 116 -3.75 -7.59 -6.75
C ASP A 116 -2.96 -8.85 -7.10
N LEU A 117 -3.26 -9.45 -8.26
CA LEU A 117 -2.54 -10.64 -8.74
C LEU A 117 -1.07 -10.31 -9.06
N GLN A 118 -0.82 -9.16 -9.70
CA GLN A 118 0.55 -8.72 -10.02
C GLN A 118 1.36 -8.47 -8.74
N VAL A 119 0.77 -7.84 -7.74
CA VAL A 119 1.41 -7.58 -6.44
C VAL A 119 1.69 -8.88 -5.68
N GLU A 120 0.76 -9.85 -5.68
CA GLU A 120 1.00 -11.15 -5.04
C GLU A 120 2.10 -11.96 -5.76
N ILE A 121 2.14 -11.91 -7.10
CA ILE A 121 3.24 -12.51 -7.87
C ILE A 121 4.58 -11.85 -7.49
N LEU A 122 4.62 -10.51 -7.42
CA LEU A 122 5.82 -9.74 -7.08
C LEU A 122 6.38 -10.12 -5.71
N PHE A 123 5.50 -10.26 -4.71
CA PHE A 123 5.87 -10.58 -3.33
C PHE A 123 5.72 -12.06 -2.97
N ASN A 124 5.67 -12.93 -3.99
CA ASN A 124 5.63 -14.39 -3.80
C ASN A 124 4.50 -14.88 -2.88
N GLY A 125 3.32 -14.25 -2.98
CA GLY A 125 2.13 -14.61 -2.20
C GLY A 125 2.11 -14.05 -0.77
N THR A 126 2.94 -13.07 -0.44
CA THR A 126 3.04 -12.53 0.92
C THR A 126 2.47 -11.12 1.08
N ALA A 127 1.96 -10.50 0.01
CA ALA A 127 1.50 -9.12 0.08
C ALA A 127 0.37 -8.92 1.10
N ASP A 128 -0.59 -9.84 1.16
CA ASP A 128 -1.66 -9.78 2.16
C ASP A 128 -1.17 -10.06 3.58
N ALA A 129 -0.19 -10.95 3.76
CA ALA A 129 0.44 -11.16 5.06
C ALA A 129 1.16 -9.89 5.55
N MET A 130 1.84 -9.16 4.65
CA MET A 130 2.42 -7.85 4.97
C MET A 130 1.35 -6.82 5.35
N ARG A 131 0.24 -6.74 4.59
CA ARG A 131 -0.89 -5.84 4.92
C ARG A 131 -1.47 -6.14 6.29
N ARG A 132 -1.63 -7.40 6.68
CA ARG A 132 -2.17 -7.78 8.00
C ARG A 132 -1.31 -7.35 9.18
N ARG A 133 -0.02 -6.99 8.98
CA ARG A 133 0.85 -6.51 10.07
C ARG A 133 0.33 -5.24 10.74
N LEU A 134 -0.54 -4.47 10.06
CA LEU A 134 -1.19 -3.30 10.67
C LEU A 134 -2.25 -3.68 11.73
N ILE A 135 -2.82 -4.90 11.67
CA ILE A 135 -3.99 -5.27 12.49
C ILE A 135 -3.64 -5.33 13.97
N ARG A 136 -2.56 -6.03 14.34
CA ARG A 136 -2.14 -6.15 15.74
C ARG A 136 -1.96 -4.78 16.39
N PRO A 137 -1.10 -3.89 15.91
CA PRO A 137 -0.90 -2.59 16.52
C PRO A 137 -2.17 -1.73 16.55
N LEU A 138 -3.00 -1.81 15.51
CA LEU A 138 -4.29 -1.12 15.49
C LEU A 138 -5.20 -1.60 16.63
N LEU A 139 -5.36 -2.92 16.80
CA LEU A 139 -6.20 -3.50 17.85
C LEU A 139 -5.68 -3.20 19.25
N ASP A 140 -4.36 -3.23 19.43
CA ASP A 140 -3.72 -2.95 20.70
C ASP A 140 -3.93 -1.47 21.12
N GLN A 141 -3.82 -0.54 20.17
CA GLN A 141 -4.08 0.88 20.42
C GLN A 141 -5.57 1.21 20.64
N LEU A 142 -6.46 0.53 19.95
CA LEU A 142 -7.90 0.68 20.15
C LEU A 142 -8.37 0.07 21.50
N GLY A 143 -7.70 -0.97 21.99
CA GLY A 143 -8.02 -1.62 23.26
C GLY A 143 -9.49 -2.04 23.35
N ALA A 144 -10.17 -1.64 24.45
CA ALA A 144 -11.59 -1.94 24.64
C ALA A 144 -12.51 -1.25 23.62
N ARG A 145 -12.10 -0.14 23.02
CA ARG A 145 -12.90 0.63 22.04
C ARG A 145 -13.18 -0.15 20.76
N ARG A 146 -12.39 -1.19 20.44
CA ARG A 146 -12.64 -2.07 19.27
C ARG A 146 -13.99 -2.78 19.31
N ALA A 147 -14.62 -2.85 20.47
CA ALA A 147 -15.97 -3.41 20.64
C ALA A 147 -17.09 -2.43 20.27
N ASP A 148 -16.77 -1.14 20.16
CA ASP A 148 -17.69 -0.06 19.83
C ASP A 148 -17.78 0.14 18.31
N PRO A 149 -18.84 0.79 17.78
CA PRO A 149 -18.95 1.15 16.37
C PRO A 149 -18.03 2.35 16.05
N ILE A 150 -16.73 2.12 16.04
CA ILE A 150 -15.72 3.13 15.68
C ILE A 150 -15.66 3.35 14.17
N ARG A 151 -15.21 4.53 13.74
CA ARG A 151 -14.91 4.85 12.34
C ARG A 151 -13.43 4.64 12.06
N VAL A 152 -13.14 3.89 11.02
CA VAL A 152 -11.78 3.65 10.53
C VAL A 152 -11.70 4.08 9.08
N LEU A 153 -10.79 5.00 8.78
CA LEU A 153 -10.47 5.45 7.43
C LEU A 153 -9.23 4.72 6.91
N ASP A 154 -9.33 4.14 5.73
CA ASP A 154 -8.20 3.59 4.99
C ASP A 154 -7.86 4.53 3.82
N ILE A 155 -6.71 5.20 3.88
CA ILE A 155 -6.24 6.15 2.86
C ILE A 155 -5.49 5.37 1.78
N ALA A 156 -5.80 5.66 0.51
CA ALA A 156 -5.33 4.94 -0.65
C ALA A 156 -5.73 3.45 -0.59
N THR A 157 -7.02 3.22 -0.39
CA THR A 157 -7.56 1.88 -0.17
C THR A 157 -7.42 0.94 -1.37
N GLY A 158 -7.14 1.49 -2.55
CA GLY A 158 -6.95 0.74 -3.78
C GLY A 158 -8.14 -0.15 -4.11
N THR A 159 -7.88 -1.43 -4.30
CA THR A 159 -8.87 -2.47 -4.56
C THR A 159 -9.60 -2.98 -3.32
N GLY A 160 -9.38 -2.36 -2.14
CA GLY A 160 -10.09 -2.67 -0.90
C GLY A 160 -9.54 -3.86 -0.11
N ARG A 161 -8.34 -4.36 -0.41
CA ARG A 161 -7.73 -5.51 0.29
C ARG A 161 -7.59 -5.25 1.79
N THR A 162 -7.08 -4.08 2.18
CA THR A 162 -6.95 -3.69 3.59
C THR A 162 -8.31 -3.61 4.28
N LEU A 163 -9.30 -2.99 3.65
CA LEU A 163 -10.66 -2.89 4.21
C LEU A 163 -11.30 -4.26 4.45
N ARG A 164 -11.08 -5.22 3.55
CA ARG A 164 -11.56 -6.59 3.71
C ARG A 164 -10.94 -7.27 4.93
N GLN A 165 -9.65 -7.09 5.16
CA GLN A 165 -8.94 -7.60 6.32
C GLN A 165 -9.39 -6.89 7.61
N LEU A 166 -9.57 -5.57 7.57
CA LEU A 166 -10.11 -4.78 8.69
C LEU A 166 -11.53 -5.20 9.05
N ARG A 167 -12.40 -5.52 8.08
CA ARG A 167 -13.75 -6.04 8.35
C ARG A 167 -13.69 -7.34 9.16
N GLY A 168 -12.74 -8.23 8.86
CA GLY A 168 -12.54 -9.47 9.63
C GLY A 168 -12.08 -9.23 11.06
N ALA A 169 -11.19 -8.26 11.27
CA ALA A 169 -10.62 -7.94 12.59
C ALA A 169 -11.53 -7.02 13.43
N LEU A 170 -12.30 -6.15 12.78
CA LEU A 170 -13.18 -5.14 13.39
C LEU A 170 -14.60 -5.24 12.80
N PRO A 171 -15.36 -6.29 13.12
CA PRO A 171 -16.65 -6.58 12.47
C PRO A 171 -17.72 -5.49 12.70
N LYS A 172 -17.61 -4.69 13.76
CA LYS A 172 -18.55 -3.62 14.10
C LYS A 172 -18.09 -2.23 13.64
N ALA A 173 -16.88 -2.09 13.11
CA ALA A 173 -16.37 -0.79 12.70
C ALA A 173 -17.09 -0.27 11.45
N GLN A 174 -17.33 1.02 11.44
CA GLN A 174 -17.72 1.77 10.25
C GLN A 174 -16.45 2.02 9.42
N LEU A 175 -16.26 1.24 8.37
CA LEU A 175 -15.08 1.33 7.52
C LEU A 175 -15.33 2.31 6.37
N VAL A 176 -14.37 3.16 6.14
CA VAL A 176 -14.35 4.12 5.03
C VAL A 176 -13.05 3.92 4.26
N GLY A 177 -13.12 3.74 2.94
CA GLY A 177 -11.98 3.71 2.05
C GLY A 177 -11.95 4.95 1.17
N LEU A 178 -10.80 5.59 1.09
CA LEU A 178 -10.58 6.71 0.17
C LEU A 178 -9.49 6.32 -0.82
N ASP A 179 -9.74 6.57 -2.10
CA ASP A 179 -8.75 6.40 -3.16
C ASP A 179 -8.93 7.46 -4.25
N LEU A 180 -7.86 7.80 -4.91
CA LEU A 180 -7.88 8.76 -6.00
C LEU A 180 -8.46 8.13 -7.28
N SER A 181 -8.30 6.82 -7.47
CA SER A 181 -8.75 6.07 -8.64
C SER A 181 -10.20 5.60 -8.53
N ALA A 182 -11.07 6.15 -9.36
CA ALA A 182 -12.44 5.65 -9.49
C ALA A 182 -12.48 4.18 -9.97
N SER A 183 -11.53 3.76 -10.81
CA SER A 183 -11.42 2.39 -11.32
C SER A 183 -11.09 1.41 -10.20
N TYR A 184 -10.16 1.75 -9.33
CA TYR A 184 -9.80 0.93 -8.18
C TYR A 184 -10.94 0.86 -7.17
N LEU A 185 -11.65 1.96 -6.92
CA LEU A 185 -12.84 1.95 -6.07
C LEU A 185 -13.99 1.11 -6.62
N ARG A 186 -14.18 1.04 -7.95
CA ARG A 186 -15.15 0.12 -8.56
C ARG A 186 -14.77 -1.33 -8.30
N GLN A 187 -13.50 -1.67 -8.40
CA GLN A 187 -12.99 -3.00 -8.07
C GLN A 187 -13.14 -3.30 -6.58
N ALA A 188 -12.81 -2.33 -5.71
CA ALA A 188 -13.01 -2.44 -4.27
C ALA A 188 -14.47 -2.70 -3.91
N ASN A 189 -15.41 -1.95 -4.50
CA ASN A 189 -16.84 -2.15 -4.26
C ASN A 189 -17.29 -3.56 -4.65
N ARG A 190 -16.86 -4.06 -5.80
CA ARG A 190 -17.16 -5.42 -6.26
C ARG A 190 -16.67 -6.45 -5.26
N TRP A 191 -15.39 -6.34 -4.88
CA TRP A 191 -14.71 -7.27 -4.00
C TRP A 191 -15.25 -7.26 -2.56
N LEU A 192 -15.55 -6.08 -2.02
CA LEU A 192 -16.09 -5.92 -0.67
C LEU A 192 -17.56 -6.35 -0.57
N SER A 193 -18.31 -6.30 -1.67
CA SER A 193 -19.71 -6.77 -1.71
C SER A 193 -19.85 -8.29 -1.57
N GLU A 194 -18.75 -9.06 -1.68
CA GLU A 194 -18.77 -10.52 -1.54
C GLU A 194 -18.69 -10.98 -0.07
N ILE A 195 -18.31 -10.09 0.85
CA ILE A 195 -18.18 -10.44 2.27
C ILE A 195 -19.44 -10.06 3.05
N PRO A 196 -19.80 -10.86 4.08
CA PRO A 196 -20.91 -10.51 4.95
C PRO A 196 -20.58 -9.31 5.82
N GLY A 197 -21.61 -8.56 6.20
CA GLY A 197 -21.53 -7.42 7.08
C GLY A 197 -21.88 -6.10 6.41
N GLU A 198 -21.62 -5.00 7.10
CA GLU A 198 -21.83 -3.65 6.57
C GLU A 198 -20.78 -3.36 5.48
N LEU A 199 -21.25 -2.94 4.31
CA LEU A 199 -20.37 -2.56 3.20
C LEU A 199 -19.59 -1.30 3.58
N PRO A 200 -18.24 -1.29 3.46
CA PRO A 200 -17.45 -0.08 3.65
C PRO A 200 -17.90 1.06 2.72
N GLN A 201 -17.88 2.28 3.21
CA GLN A 201 -18.11 3.47 2.39
C GLN A 201 -16.86 3.73 1.54
N LEU A 202 -17.05 3.92 0.24
CA LEU A 202 -15.96 4.22 -0.68
C LEU A 202 -16.10 5.66 -1.20
N VAL A 203 -15.02 6.42 -1.08
CA VAL A 203 -14.98 7.85 -1.42
C VAL A 203 -13.84 8.08 -2.40
N GLN A 204 -14.13 8.65 -3.58
CA GLN A 204 -13.08 9.13 -4.46
C GLN A 204 -12.55 10.46 -3.94
N GLY A 205 -11.24 10.56 -3.72
CA GLY A 205 -10.62 11.77 -3.20
C GLY A 205 -9.11 11.66 -3.10
N ASN A 206 -8.48 12.81 -2.86
CA ASN A 206 -7.04 12.91 -2.66
C ASN A 206 -6.71 12.81 -1.17
N GLY A 207 -5.74 11.96 -0.81
CA GLY A 207 -5.23 11.83 0.56
C GLY A 207 -4.58 13.10 1.11
N GLU A 208 -4.16 14.02 0.24
CA GLU A 208 -3.61 15.34 0.61
C GLU A 208 -4.68 16.37 0.99
N ASP A 209 -5.97 16.09 0.74
CA ASP A 209 -7.11 16.97 1.05
C ASP A 209 -8.35 16.09 1.31
N LEU A 210 -8.45 15.55 2.51
CA LEU A 210 -9.48 14.58 2.87
C LEU A 210 -10.86 15.24 3.02
N PRO A 211 -11.92 14.75 2.35
CA PRO A 211 -13.26 15.34 2.39
C PRO A 211 -14.02 15.00 3.69
N PHE A 212 -13.34 15.02 4.81
CA PHE A 212 -13.90 14.70 6.13
C PHE A 212 -13.68 15.84 7.10
N ALA A 213 -14.58 16.00 8.05
CA ALA A 213 -14.44 16.99 9.13
C ALA A 213 -13.29 16.62 10.09
N ASN A 214 -12.83 17.59 10.85
CA ASN A 214 -11.80 17.41 11.86
C ASN A 214 -12.29 16.47 12.98
N GLY A 215 -11.44 15.56 13.44
CA GLY A 215 -11.68 14.78 14.64
C GLY A 215 -12.84 13.76 14.56
N VAL A 216 -13.17 13.27 13.36
CA VAL A 216 -14.30 12.36 13.17
C VAL A 216 -13.91 10.89 13.06
N MET A 217 -12.62 10.58 12.96
CA MET A 217 -12.11 9.22 12.82
C MET A 217 -11.42 8.76 14.11
N GLN A 218 -11.68 7.53 14.54
CA GLN A 218 -11.01 6.90 15.67
C GLN A 218 -9.69 6.26 15.27
N ALA A 219 -9.62 5.80 14.02
CA ALA A 219 -8.39 5.26 13.47
C ALA A 219 -8.25 5.63 11.98
N VAL A 220 -7.00 5.72 11.55
CA VAL A 220 -6.62 5.86 10.14
C VAL A 220 -5.59 4.78 9.82
N THR A 221 -5.76 4.12 8.69
CA THR A 221 -4.77 3.21 8.10
C THR A 221 -4.33 3.74 6.75
N CYS A 222 -3.09 3.46 6.38
CA CYS A 222 -2.55 3.74 5.06
C CYS A 222 -1.53 2.67 4.71
N VAL A 223 -1.68 2.01 3.57
CA VAL A 223 -0.85 0.86 3.20
C VAL A 223 -0.30 1.03 1.79
N PHE A 224 1.03 0.95 1.65
CA PHE A 224 1.74 1.00 0.37
C PHE A 224 1.43 2.22 -0.50
N LEU A 225 1.41 3.41 0.12
CA LEU A 225 1.20 4.68 -0.57
C LEU A 225 2.46 5.56 -0.59
N PHE A 226 3.19 5.63 0.52
CA PHE A 226 4.20 6.66 0.74
C PHE A 226 5.39 6.54 -0.21
N HIS A 227 5.75 5.33 -0.60
CA HIS A 227 6.82 5.10 -1.56
C HIS A 227 6.50 5.61 -2.98
N GLU A 228 5.23 5.86 -3.29
CA GLU A 228 4.75 6.41 -4.56
C GLU A 228 4.54 7.93 -4.53
N LEU A 229 4.66 8.57 -3.37
CA LEU A 229 4.42 10.00 -3.21
C LEU A 229 5.70 10.82 -3.20
N PRO A 230 5.71 12.04 -3.77
CA PRO A 230 6.75 13.03 -3.49
C PRO A 230 6.72 13.44 -2.01
N GLY A 231 7.87 13.88 -1.47
CA GLY A 231 8.03 14.17 -0.05
C GLY A 231 7.02 15.16 0.52
N ASP A 232 6.64 16.18 -0.25
CA ASP A 232 5.65 17.18 0.18
C ASP A 232 4.24 16.57 0.27
N ALA A 233 3.88 15.67 -0.65
CA ALA A 233 2.59 14.98 -0.61
C ALA A 233 2.52 14.02 0.58
N ARG A 234 3.62 13.30 0.93
CA ARG A 234 3.69 12.48 2.15
C ARG A 234 3.35 13.30 3.39
N GLN A 235 3.92 14.51 3.51
CA GLN A 235 3.66 15.37 4.66
C GLN A 235 2.19 15.80 4.72
N LYS A 236 1.60 16.21 3.60
CA LYS A 236 0.19 16.61 3.57
C LYS A 236 -0.75 15.48 3.93
N VAL A 237 -0.47 14.25 3.46
CA VAL A 237 -1.27 13.07 3.84
C VAL A 237 -1.21 12.84 5.35
N LEU A 238 -0.04 13.00 5.98
CA LEU A 238 0.08 12.89 7.43
C LEU A 238 -0.66 14.01 8.17
N ASP A 239 -0.58 15.26 7.69
CA ASP A 239 -1.26 16.39 8.27
C ASP A 239 -2.78 16.20 8.20
N GLU A 240 -3.30 15.71 7.08
CA GLU A 240 -4.71 15.39 6.90
C GLU A 240 -5.17 14.20 7.76
N ALA A 241 -4.36 13.12 7.85
CA ALA A 241 -4.63 12.02 8.75
C ALA A 241 -4.72 12.50 10.21
N TRP A 242 -3.79 13.37 10.62
CA TRP A 242 -3.85 14.01 11.95
C TRP A 242 -5.10 14.85 12.13
N ARG A 243 -5.47 15.65 11.14
CA ARG A 243 -6.65 16.54 11.19
C ARG A 243 -7.94 15.76 11.40
N VAL A 244 -8.15 14.68 10.65
CA VAL A 244 -9.40 13.91 10.70
C VAL A 244 -9.50 12.99 11.90
N LEU A 245 -8.39 12.62 12.52
CA LEU A 245 -8.37 11.83 13.76
C LEU A 245 -8.89 12.66 14.94
N GLU A 246 -9.70 12.02 15.79
CA GLU A 246 -10.06 12.59 17.09
C GLU A 246 -8.85 12.63 18.04
N PRO A 247 -8.86 13.43 19.13
CA PRO A 247 -7.83 13.36 20.16
C PRO A 247 -7.70 11.95 20.71
N GLY A 248 -6.46 11.42 20.78
CA GLY A 248 -6.17 10.03 21.17
C GLY A 248 -6.44 9.00 20.06
N GLY A 249 -6.86 9.43 18.88
CA GLY A 249 -7.01 8.55 17.70
C GLY A 249 -5.68 8.01 17.19
N VAL A 250 -5.70 6.89 16.50
CA VAL A 250 -4.51 6.15 16.08
C VAL A 250 -4.33 6.18 14.56
N LEU A 251 -3.09 6.38 14.12
CA LEU A 251 -2.64 6.13 12.75
C LEU A 251 -1.78 4.87 12.73
N VAL A 252 -2.07 3.94 11.83
CA VAL A 252 -1.17 2.83 11.49
C VAL A 252 -0.80 2.95 10.02
N LEU A 253 0.46 3.24 9.76
CA LEU A 253 1.05 3.35 8.43
C LEU A 253 1.89 2.10 8.16
N ALA A 254 1.64 1.41 7.05
CA ALA A 254 2.44 0.29 6.58
C ALA A 254 2.96 0.60 5.17
N ASP A 255 4.27 0.50 4.98
CA ASP A 255 4.88 0.76 3.67
C ASP A 255 6.17 -0.05 3.49
N SER A 256 6.85 0.08 2.36
CA SER A 256 8.12 -0.58 2.12
C SER A 256 9.13 -0.27 3.23
N ILE A 257 10.01 -1.22 3.53
CA ILE A 257 11.18 -0.97 4.39
C ILE A 257 12.06 0.14 3.83
N GLN A 258 12.79 0.80 4.72
CA GLN A 258 13.74 1.87 4.39
C GLN A 258 15.20 1.41 4.59
N LEU A 259 16.16 2.18 4.12
CA LEU A 259 17.59 1.81 4.18
C LEU A 259 18.08 1.58 5.60
N ASP A 260 17.61 2.40 6.56
CA ASP A 260 18.00 2.29 7.96
C ASP A 260 17.34 1.09 8.67
N ASP A 261 16.22 0.58 8.14
CA ASP A 261 15.49 -0.55 8.73
C ASP A 261 16.18 -1.89 8.45
N SER A 262 16.73 -2.03 7.26
CA SER A 262 17.32 -3.28 6.78
C SER A 262 18.48 -3.00 5.82
N PRO A 263 19.65 -2.62 6.35
CA PRO A 263 20.82 -2.32 5.51
C PRO A 263 21.22 -3.47 4.58
N THR A 264 20.99 -4.72 5.03
CA THR A 264 21.27 -5.93 4.24
C THR A 264 20.42 -6.02 2.97
N PHE A 265 19.20 -5.45 2.96
CA PHE A 265 18.31 -5.48 1.80
C PHE A 265 18.49 -4.28 0.85
N GLY A 266 19.50 -3.44 1.07
CA GLY A 266 19.76 -2.26 0.24
C GLY A 266 19.88 -2.59 -1.25
N ALA A 267 20.52 -3.71 -1.62
CA ALA A 267 20.64 -4.16 -3.01
C ALA A 267 19.27 -4.54 -3.62
N VAL A 268 18.37 -5.11 -2.83
CA VAL A 268 17.01 -5.46 -3.29
C VAL A 268 16.20 -4.20 -3.53
N MET A 269 16.22 -3.25 -2.59
CA MET A 269 15.56 -1.95 -2.72
C MET A 269 16.09 -1.16 -3.92
N GLU A 270 17.40 -1.13 -4.13
CA GLU A 270 18.00 -0.46 -5.27
C GLU A 270 17.62 -1.13 -6.60
N ASN A 271 17.55 -2.47 -6.65
CA ASN A 271 17.10 -3.21 -7.83
C ASN A 271 15.63 -2.97 -8.12
N PHE A 272 14.77 -2.92 -7.09
CA PHE A 272 13.36 -2.62 -7.24
C PHE A 272 13.17 -1.32 -8.03
N ARG A 273 13.81 -0.24 -7.60
CA ARG A 273 13.79 1.06 -8.26
C ARG A 273 14.28 1.04 -9.71
N ARG A 274 15.24 0.16 -10.03
CA ARG A 274 15.83 0.05 -11.38
C ARG A 274 14.95 -0.77 -12.33
N VAL A 275 14.23 -1.74 -11.78
CA VAL A 275 13.37 -2.65 -12.55
C VAL A 275 12.00 -2.04 -12.79
N PHE A 276 11.44 -1.40 -11.79
CA PHE A 276 10.12 -0.78 -11.80
C PHE A 276 10.23 0.75 -11.96
N HIS A 277 9.22 1.34 -12.55
CA HIS A 277 9.09 2.80 -12.58
C HIS A 277 8.50 3.26 -11.25
N GLU A 278 9.40 3.64 -10.34
CA GLU A 278 9.10 4.14 -9.01
C GLU A 278 9.83 5.46 -8.77
N PRO A 279 9.29 6.58 -9.27
CA PRO A 279 10.02 7.84 -9.33
C PRO A 279 10.37 8.40 -7.95
N TYR A 280 9.55 8.13 -6.93
CA TYR A 280 9.70 8.67 -5.59
C TYR A 280 10.29 7.67 -4.58
N TYR A 281 10.51 6.42 -5.00
CA TYR A 281 10.99 5.35 -4.12
C TYR A 281 12.37 5.65 -3.53
N ARG A 282 13.28 6.23 -4.33
CA ARG A 282 14.63 6.58 -3.86
C ARG A 282 14.61 7.60 -2.73
N ASP A 283 13.74 8.60 -2.85
CA ASP A 283 13.55 9.62 -1.84
C ASP A 283 12.88 9.01 -0.60
N TYR A 284 11.91 8.13 -0.80
CA TYR A 284 11.20 7.46 0.27
C TYR A 284 12.09 6.55 1.11
N ILE A 285 12.96 5.72 0.52
CA ILE A 285 13.82 4.79 1.30
C ILE A 285 14.88 5.50 2.14
N ALA A 286 15.14 6.78 1.89
CA ALA A 286 16.03 7.64 2.66
C ALA A 286 15.26 8.67 3.53
N ASP A 287 13.95 8.63 3.53
CA ASP A 287 13.08 9.60 4.25
C ASP A 287 12.96 9.23 5.74
N ASN A 288 12.79 10.23 6.59
CA ASN A 288 12.57 10.03 8.01
C ASN A 288 11.06 10.10 8.34
N ILE A 289 10.36 8.97 8.20
CA ILE A 289 8.93 8.89 8.49
C ILE A 289 8.59 9.24 9.94
N PRO A 290 9.33 8.79 10.97
CA PRO A 290 9.12 9.24 12.35
C PRO A 290 9.17 10.75 12.53
N GLU A 291 10.12 11.44 11.91
CA GLU A 291 10.20 12.91 11.97
C GLU A 291 9.00 13.59 11.31
N ARG A 292 8.53 13.06 10.16
CA ARG A 292 7.32 13.56 9.49
C ARG A 292 6.08 13.40 10.34
N LEU A 293 5.91 12.24 10.99
CA LEU A 293 4.82 11.98 11.94
C LEU A 293 4.84 13.00 13.09
N GLN A 294 6.01 13.24 13.70
CA GLN A 294 6.17 14.22 14.77
C GLN A 294 5.87 15.65 14.30
N ARG A 295 6.27 16.00 13.07
CA ARG A 295 5.98 17.33 12.46
C ARG A 295 4.48 17.56 12.29
N SER A 296 3.69 16.54 11.96
CA SER A 296 2.22 16.62 11.93
C SER A 296 1.59 16.65 13.33
N GLY A 297 2.34 16.38 14.41
CA GLY A 297 1.85 16.38 15.78
C GLY A 297 1.54 14.97 16.34
N PHE A 298 1.95 13.91 15.66
CA PHE A 298 1.82 12.55 16.18
C PHE A 298 2.89 12.21 17.20
N GLU A 299 2.50 11.44 18.21
CA GLU A 299 3.41 10.67 19.05
C GLU A 299 3.62 9.29 18.41
N VAL A 300 4.88 8.97 18.05
CA VAL A 300 5.22 7.65 17.52
C VAL A 300 5.31 6.64 18.66
N ILE A 301 4.46 5.62 18.65
CA ILE A 301 4.37 4.59 19.67
C ILE A 301 5.37 3.46 19.38
N GLU A 302 5.38 2.97 18.16
CA GLU A 302 6.26 1.89 17.73
C GLU A 302 6.50 1.92 16.22
N ALA A 303 7.58 1.25 15.79
CA ALA A 303 7.87 1.04 14.38
C ALA A 303 8.60 -0.31 14.22
N ASN A 304 7.99 -1.24 13.50
CA ASN A 304 8.48 -2.60 13.34
C ASN A 304 8.57 -3.00 11.87
N SER A 305 9.61 -3.76 11.50
CA SER A 305 9.79 -4.29 10.15
C SER A 305 9.36 -5.75 10.08
N TYR A 306 8.72 -6.13 8.99
CA TYR A 306 8.24 -7.48 8.70
C TYR A 306 8.50 -7.80 7.22
N PHE A 307 9.51 -8.62 6.93
CA PHE A 307 9.93 -8.92 5.56
C PHE A 307 10.22 -7.62 4.77
N MET A 308 9.42 -7.29 3.76
CA MET A 308 9.61 -6.10 2.91
C MET A 308 8.72 -4.92 3.32
N THR A 309 8.07 -4.98 4.48
CA THR A 309 7.21 -3.90 4.96
C THR A 309 7.67 -3.38 6.33
N ARG A 310 7.52 -2.08 6.53
CA ARG A 310 7.66 -1.39 7.82
C ARG A 310 6.31 -0.87 8.25
N VAL A 311 5.98 -1.05 9.52
CA VAL A 311 4.73 -0.57 10.13
C VAL A 311 5.07 0.43 11.22
N TRP A 312 4.53 1.64 11.09
CA TRP A 312 4.59 2.70 12.11
C TRP A 312 3.22 2.84 12.75
N THR A 313 3.21 2.87 14.06
CA THR A 313 2.02 3.14 14.87
C THR A 313 2.22 4.48 15.57
N ALA A 314 1.28 5.38 15.38
CA ALA A 314 1.35 6.70 15.95
C ALA A 314 -0.02 7.13 16.51
N ARG A 315 -0.01 8.00 17.52
CA ARG A 315 -1.21 8.50 18.18
C ARG A 315 -1.30 10.02 18.07
N LYS A 316 -2.48 10.54 17.82
CA LYS A 316 -2.75 11.96 17.94
C LYS A 316 -2.76 12.34 19.42
N SER A 317 -1.86 13.24 19.81
CA SER A 317 -1.86 13.80 21.17
C SER A 317 -3.21 14.45 21.51
N GLY A 318 -3.64 14.32 22.76
CA GLY A 318 -4.91 14.86 23.22
C GLY A 318 -4.89 16.38 23.40
#